data_1acd4252d1c7a53dfc4d74c838574231
#
_entry.id   1acd4252d1c7a53dfc4d74c838574231
#
_cell.length_a   1.000
_cell.length_b   1.000
_cell.length_c   1.000
_cell.angle_alpha   90.00
_cell.angle_beta   90.00
_cell.angle_gamma   90.00
#
_symmetry.space_group_name_H-M   'P 1'
#
loop_
_entity.id
_entity.type
_entity.pdbx_description
1 polymer ?
#
loop_
_entity_poly.entity_id
_entity_poly.type
_entity_poly.pdbx_seq_one_letter_code
_entity_poly.pdbx_strand_id
1 'polypeptide(L)'
;MTSPLAPRRPSIPVEVGGVAIGGDAPIVVQSMTNTDTADADATARQCAALARAGSEIVRITVDRDESAKAVPHIRDRLAKMGVPVPLVGDFHYNGHTLLAQNPACAEALDKYRINPGNVGFKAKRDVQFSAIIEEALRRDKPVRIGVNWGSLDQELLTRLMDENASSATPKDARAVMHEAIVQSGILSAER
;
A
#
# COMPACT_ATOMS: atom_id res chain seq x y z
N MET A 1 1.70 -4.30 -37.99
CA MET A 1 2.29 -5.44 -37.26
C MET A 1 2.37 -5.04 -35.80
N THR A 2 1.56 -5.62 -34.92
CA THR A 2 1.66 -5.38 -33.46
C THR A 2 2.94 -6.06 -32.98
N SER A 3 3.84 -5.28 -32.38
CA SER A 3 5.02 -5.85 -31.71
C SER A 3 4.56 -6.90 -30.70
N PRO A 4 5.16 -8.10 -30.65
CA PRO A 4 4.77 -9.07 -29.65
C PRO A 4 4.98 -8.48 -28.25
N LEU A 5 3.97 -8.68 -27.38
CA LEU A 5 4.06 -8.24 -25.98
C LEU A 5 5.30 -8.87 -25.35
N ALA A 6 6.07 -8.07 -24.62
CA ALA A 6 7.19 -8.60 -23.84
C ALA A 6 6.69 -9.67 -22.84
N PRO A 7 7.46 -10.76 -22.63
CA PRO A 7 7.08 -11.76 -21.65
C PRO A 7 6.97 -11.13 -20.26
N ARG A 8 6.01 -11.60 -19.47
CA ARG A 8 5.85 -11.15 -18.08
C ARG A 8 7.11 -11.50 -17.27
N ARG A 9 7.55 -10.55 -16.47
CA ARG A 9 8.63 -10.80 -15.51
C ARG A 9 8.16 -11.87 -14.51
N PRO A 10 8.94 -12.93 -14.27
CA PRO A 10 8.64 -13.87 -13.20
C PRO A 10 8.53 -13.15 -11.84
N SER A 11 7.51 -13.45 -11.08
CA SER A 11 7.30 -12.91 -9.73
C SER A 11 6.86 -14.03 -8.79
N ILE A 12 7.16 -13.87 -7.51
CA ILE A 12 6.71 -14.79 -6.47
C ILE A 12 5.23 -14.50 -6.20
N PRO A 13 4.34 -15.51 -6.20
CA PRO A 13 2.94 -15.31 -5.88
C PRO A 13 2.76 -14.95 -4.40
N VAL A 14 1.82 -14.05 -4.12
CA VAL A 14 1.42 -13.62 -2.78
C VAL A 14 -0.09 -13.79 -2.66
N GLU A 15 -0.57 -14.30 -1.54
CA GLU A 15 -1.99 -14.44 -1.26
C GLU A 15 -2.52 -13.26 -0.43
N VAL A 16 -3.69 -12.75 -0.80
CA VAL A 16 -4.39 -11.66 -0.10
C VAL A 16 -5.84 -12.09 0.12
N GLY A 17 -6.14 -12.63 1.29
CA GLY A 17 -7.50 -13.05 1.64
C GLY A 17 -8.10 -14.06 0.65
N GLY A 18 -7.32 -15.01 0.18
CA GLY A 18 -7.72 -16.03 -0.80
C GLY A 18 -7.54 -15.60 -2.27
N VAL A 19 -7.05 -14.38 -2.54
CA VAL A 19 -6.77 -13.89 -3.91
C VAL A 19 -5.28 -13.95 -4.19
N ALA A 20 -4.85 -14.75 -5.16
CA ALA A 20 -3.46 -14.87 -5.57
C ALA A 20 -3.03 -13.68 -6.45
N ILE A 21 -1.89 -13.06 -6.12
CA ILE A 21 -1.30 -11.93 -6.84
C ILE A 21 0.12 -12.29 -7.27
N GLY A 22 0.45 -12.13 -8.54
CA GLY A 22 1.78 -12.45 -9.08
C GLY A 22 1.90 -13.90 -9.54
N GLY A 23 3.11 -14.34 -9.85
CA GLY A 23 3.33 -15.63 -10.52
C GLY A 23 2.57 -15.69 -11.84
N ASP A 24 1.91 -16.80 -12.08
CA ASP A 24 1.07 -17.05 -13.27
C ASP A 24 -0.40 -16.64 -13.05
N ALA A 25 -0.75 -16.08 -11.88
CA ALA A 25 -2.11 -15.63 -11.60
C ALA A 25 -2.55 -14.51 -12.56
N PRO A 26 -3.85 -14.41 -12.88
CA PRO A 26 -4.40 -13.28 -13.63
C PRO A 26 -4.12 -11.93 -12.95
N ILE A 27 -4.25 -10.84 -13.71
CA ILE A 27 -4.17 -9.49 -13.14
C ILE A 27 -5.39 -9.28 -12.24
N VAL A 28 -5.13 -8.96 -10.98
CA VAL A 28 -6.16 -8.73 -9.97
C VAL A 28 -6.70 -7.30 -10.04
N VAL A 29 -8.01 -7.15 -10.05
CA VAL A 29 -8.70 -5.85 -10.04
C VAL A 29 -8.83 -5.35 -8.61
N GLN A 30 -8.20 -4.20 -8.33
CA GLN A 30 -8.31 -3.52 -7.05
C GLN A 30 -8.93 -2.14 -7.21
N SER A 31 -9.95 -1.83 -6.42
CA SER A 31 -10.53 -0.50 -6.28
C SER A 31 -10.25 0.09 -4.89
N MET A 32 -10.53 1.37 -4.72
CA MET A 32 -10.39 2.08 -3.45
C MET A 32 -11.67 2.84 -3.13
N THR A 33 -12.09 2.83 -1.88
CA THR A 33 -13.20 3.65 -1.40
C THR A 33 -12.81 5.14 -1.33
N ASN A 34 -13.82 5.99 -1.41
CA ASN A 34 -13.69 7.44 -1.18
C ASN A 34 -14.58 7.93 -0.03
N THR A 35 -15.18 7.01 0.73
CA THR A 35 -15.91 7.30 1.96
C THR A 35 -14.94 7.60 3.10
N ASP A 36 -15.42 8.31 4.12
CA ASP A 36 -14.72 8.33 5.40
C ASP A 36 -14.77 6.94 6.04
N THR A 37 -13.61 6.31 6.25
CA THR A 37 -13.53 4.96 6.80
C THR A 37 -14.09 4.86 8.22
N ALA A 38 -14.11 5.96 8.98
CA ALA A 38 -14.75 5.99 10.30
C ALA A 38 -16.29 5.79 10.23
N ASP A 39 -16.92 6.09 9.09
CA ASP A 39 -18.29 5.66 8.79
C ASP A 39 -18.29 4.21 8.27
N ALA A 40 -18.36 3.27 9.18
CA ALA A 40 -18.32 1.84 8.84
C ALA A 40 -19.48 1.40 7.95
N ASP A 41 -20.65 2.02 8.07
CA ASP A 41 -21.83 1.68 7.24
C ASP A 41 -21.68 2.16 5.80
N ALA A 42 -21.27 3.40 5.59
CA ALA A 42 -21.03 3.94 4.27
C ALA A 42 -19.88 3.20 3.57
N THR A 43 -18.78 2.95 4.29
CA THR A 43 -17.60 2.26 3.75
C THR A 43 -17.91 0.82 3.39
N ALA A 44 -18.64 0.07 4.23
CA ALA A 44 -19.02 -1.31 3.91
C ALA A 44 -19.95 -1.37 2.68
N ARG A 45 -20.91 -0.45 2.56
CA ARG A 45 -21.77 -0.37 1.36
C ARG A 45 -20.97 -0.09 0.10
N GLN A 46 -19.99 0.82 0.17
CA GLN A 46 -19.15 1.12 -0.98
C GLN A 46 -18.22 -0.05 -1.34
N CYS A 47 -17.60 -0.69 -0.36
CA CYS A 47 -16.82 -1.92 -0.59
C CYS A 47 -17.66 -3.00 -1.28
N ALA A 48 -18.88 -3.23 -0.80
CA ALA A 48 -19.78 -4.20 -1.41
C ALA A 48 -20.18 -3.82 -2.84
N ALA A 49 -20.40 -2.54 -3.11
CA ALA A 49 -20.67 -2.05 -4.46
C ALA A 49 -19.49 -2.27 -5.41
N LEU A 50 -18.27 -1.95 -4.97
CA LEU A 50 -17.04 -2.17 -5.72
C LEU A 50 -16.80 -3.66 -6.02
N ALA A 51 -17.00 -4.53 -5.02
CA ALA A 51 -16.86 -5.98 -5.19
C ALA A 51 -17.87 -6.52 -6.20
N ARG A 52 -19.13 -6.10 -6.13
CA ARG A 52 -20.17 -6.50 -7.09
C ARG A 52 -19.92 -5.97 -8.51
N ALA A 53 -19.17 -4.87 -8.63
CA ALA A 53 -18.73 -4.32 -9.91
C ALA A 53 -17.47 -5.00 -10.48
N GLY A 54 -16.91 -6.00 -9.77
CA GLY A 54 -15.79 -6.80 -10.24
C GLY A 54 -14.45 -6.52 -9.54
N SER A 55 -14.41 -5.73 -8.46
CA SER A 55 -13.20 -5.61 -7.66
C SER A 55 -12.97 -6.88 -6.85
N GLU A 56 -11.82 -7.51 -7.04
CA GLU A 56 -11.43 -8.73 -6.34
C GLU A 56 -10.84 -8.44 -4.95
N ILE A 57 -10.27 -7.26 -4.78
CA ILE A 57 -9.82 -6.70 -3.49
C ILE A 57 -10.20 -5.23 -3.39
N VAL A 58 -10.47 -4.72 -2.19
CA VAL A 58 -10.83 -3.31 -1.98
C VAL A 58 -9.89 -2.66 -0.97
N ARG A 59 -9.39 -1.46 -1.29
CA ARG A 59 -8.55 -0.65 -0.42
C ARG A 59 -9.36 0.43 0.29
N ILE A 60 -9.14 0.57 1.58
CA ILE A 60 -9.72 1.58 2.46
C ILE A 60 -8.60 2.40 3.12
N THR A 61 -8.81 3.69 3.33
CA THR A 61 -7.84 4.54 4.03
C THR A 61 -7.93 4.30 5.54
N VAL A 62 -6.78 4.11 6.21
CA VAL A 62 -6.69 4.00 7.67
C VAL A 62 -5.70 5.05 8.16
N ASP A 63 -6.20 6.25 8.44
CA ASP A 63 -5.42 7.46 8.69
C ASP A 63 -5.46 7.95 10.13
N ARG A 64 -6.45 7.49 10.91
CA ARG A 64 -6.67 7.88 12.31
C ARG A 64 -7.33 6.78 13.13
N ASP A 65 -7.40 6.97 14.44
CA ASP A 65 -7.87 5.97 15.38
C ASP A 65 -9.34 5.55 15.13
N GLU A 66 -10.22 6.50 14.80
CA GLU A 66 -11.61 6.22 14.47
C GLU A 66 -11.73 5.35 13.20
N SER A 67 -10.91 5.63 12.18
CA SER A 67 -10.85 4.81 10.97
C SER A 67 -10.37 3.39 11.31
N ALA A 68 -9.33 3.26 12.14
CA ALA A 68 -8.82 1.95 12.55
C ALA A 68 -9.86 1.15 13.34
N LYS A 69 -10.56 1.78 14.29
CA LYS A 69 -11.64 1.15 15.07
C LYS A 69 -12.83 0.72 14.23
N ALA A 70 -13.08 1.40 13.10
CA ALA A 70 -14.19 1.06 12.22
C ALA A 70 -13.91 -0.18 11.35
N VAL A 71 -12.65 -0.53 11.07
CA VAL A 71 -12.28 -1.63 10.16
C VAL A 71 -12.92 -2.98 10.54
N PRO A 72 -12.87 -3.46 11.79
CA PRO A 72 -13.55 -4.71 12.18
C PRO A 72 -15.05 -4.65 11.90
N HIS A 73 -15.68 -3.52 12.16
CA HIS A 73 -17.11 -3.33 11.90
C HIS A 73 -17.44 -3.31 10.40
N ILE A 74 -16.55 -2.79 9.55
CA ILE A 74 -16.69 -2.89 8.09
C ILE A 74 -16.65 -4.36 7.66
N ARG A 75 -15.69 -5.14 8.18
CA ARG A 75 -15.57 -6.58 7.91
C ARG A 75 -16.84 -7.33 8.28
N ASP A 76 -17.38 -7.08 9.49
CA ASP A 76 -18.59 -7.71 9.97
C ASP A 76 -19.81 -7.40 9.08
N ARG A 77 -19.91 -6.14 8.61
CA ARG A 77 -20.99 -5.73 7.71
C ARG A 77 -20.89 -6.39 6.35
N LEU A 78 -19.69 -6.47 5.79
CA LEU A 78 -19.45 -7.17 4.54
C LEU A 78 -19.81 -8.65 4.63
N ALA A 79 -19.45 -9.30 5.73
CA ALA A 79 -19.84 -10.69 6.01
C ALA A 79 -21.37 -10.85 6.06
N LYS A 80 -22.08 -9.95 6.76
CA LYS A 80 -23.55 -9.94 6.82
C LYS A 80 -24.20 -9.67 5.45
N MET A 81 -23.53 -8.93 4.56
CA MET A 81 -24.00 -8.70 3.20
C MET A 81 -23.68 -9.86 2.25
N GLY A 82 -22.97 -10.91 2.71
CA GLY A 82 -22.52 -12.02 1.88
C GLY A 82 -21.46 -11.60 0.84
N VAL A 83 -20.65 -10.59 1.15
CA VAL A 83 -19.60 -10.06 0.25
C VAL A 83 -18.25 -10.14 0.95
N PRO A 84 -17.60 -11.32 0.97
CA PRO A 84 -16.33 -11.52 1.65
C PRO A 84 -15.13 -11.01 0.81
N VAL A 85 -15.15 -9.73 0.41
CA VAL A 85 -14.06 -9.13 -0.34
C VAL A 85 -12.87 -8.84 0.58
N PRO A 86 -11.62 -9.20 0.18
CA PRO A 86 -10.42 -8.86 0.93
C PRO A 86 -10.23 -7.35 1.06
N LEU A 87 -9.84 -6.90 2.26
CA LEU A 87 -9.62 -5.50 2.58
C LEU A 87 -8.13 -5.17 2.68
N VAL A 88 -7.71 -4.09 2.03
CA VAL A 88 -6.36 -3.54 2.10
C VAL A 88 -6.39 -2.25 2.91
N GLY A 89 -5.67 -2.19 4.02
CA GLY A 89 -5.50 -0.95 4.79
C GLY A 89 -4.43 -0.07 4.16
N ASP A 90 -4.79 1.16 3.81
CA ASP A 90 -3.87 2.17 3.29
C ASP A 90 -3.41 3.07 4.43
N PHE A 91 -2.17 2.84 4.88
CA PHE A 91 -1.56 3.53 5.99
C PHE A 91 -0.62 4.64 5.50
N HIS A 92 -0.66 5.76 6.21
CA HIS A 92 0.21 6.90 6.02
C HIS A 92 1.09 7.09 7.27
N TYR A 93 1.40 8.31 7.65
CA TYR A 93 2.38 8.71 8.66
C TYR A 93 2.39 7.94 10.00
N ASN A 94 1.25 7.50 10.48
CA ASN A 94 1.03 6.91 11.80
C ASN A 94 0.62 5.43 11.77
N GLY A 95 0.78 4.76 10.62
CA GLY A 95 0.35 3.37 10.44
C GLY A 95 0.90 2.41 11.50
N HIS A 96 2.17 2.58 11.91
CA HIS A 96 2.79 1.80 12.97
C HIS A 96 2.07 1.95 14.32
N THR A 97 1.64 3.16 14.65
CA THR A 97 0.88 3.42 15.89
C THR A 97 -0.53 2.86 15.81
N LEU A 98 -1.21 3.07 14.67
CA LEU A 98 -2.59 2.60 14.48
C LEU A 98 -2.68 1.08 14.54
N LEU A 99 -1.76 0.36 13.90
CA LEU A 99 -1.73 -1.11 13.93
C LEU A 99 -1.44 -1.64 15.34
N ALA A 100 -0.48 -1.02 16.06
CA ALA A 100 -0.14 -1.43 17.42
C ALA A 100 -1.27 -1.18 18.42
N GLN A 101 -1.95 -0.05 18.31
CA GLN A 101 -3.02 0.35 19.23
C GLN A 101 -4.39 -0.29 18.91
N ASN A 102 -4.58 -0.77 17.67
CA ASN A 102 -5.82 -1.36 17.21
C ASN A 102 -5.61 -2.78 16.66
N PRO A 103 -5.34 -3.79 17.51
CA PRO A 103 -5.07 -5.16 17.07
C PRO A 103 -6.21 -5.76 16.25
N ALA A 104 -7.46 -5.41 16.54
CA ALA A 104 -8.61 -5.86 15.79
C ALA A 104 -8.66 -5.30 14.37
N CYS A 105 -8.16 -4.08 14.14
CA CYS A 105 -7.97 -3.51 12.81
C CYS A 105 -6.92 -4.31 12.04
N ALA A 106 -5.76 -4.53 12.67
CA ALA A 106 -4.67 -5.27 12.06
C ALA A 106 -5.11 -6.70 11.64
N GLU A 107 -5.90 -7.37 12.46
CA GLU A 107 -6.43 -8.71 12.17
C GLU A 107 -7.47 -8.70 11.03
N ALA A 108 -8.37 -7.71 11.03
CA ALA A 108 -9.46 -7.61 10.07
C ALA A 108 -9.01 -7.26 8.63
N LEU A 109 -7.80 -6.76 8.45
CA LEU A 109 -7.22 -6.47 7.14
C LEU A 109 -6.51 -7.70 6.56
N ASP A 110 -6.54 -7.84 5.24
CA ASP A 110 -5.87 -8.93 4.51
C ASP A 110 -4.51 -8.51 3.93
N LYS A 111 -4.25 -7.22 3.84
CA LYS A 111 -2.98 -6.64 3.36
C LYS A 111 -2.78 -5.23 3.91
N TYR A 112 -1.54 -4.85 4.16
CA TYR A 112 -1.19 -3.47 4.48
C TYR A 112 -0.52 -2.80 3.29
N ARG A 113 -0.93 -1.57 2.98
CA ARG A 113 -0.22 -0.71 2.05
C ARG A 113 0.50 0.37 2.84
N ILE A 114 1.78 0.49 2.61
CA ILE A 114 2.67 1.46 3.26
C ILE A 114 3.25 2.38 2.18
N ASN A 115 3.31 3.68 2.48
CA ASN A 115 4.07 4.62 1.69
C ASN A 115 5.35 4.99 2.44
N PRO A 116 6.52 4.50 2.03
CA PRO A 116 7.77 4.72 2.78
C PRO A 116 8.18 6.19 2.87
N GLY A 117 7.81 7.03 1.91
CA GLY A 117 8.05 8.46 1.96
C GLY A 117 7.21 9.18 3.03
N ASN A 118 6.16 8.55 3.53
CA ASN A 118 5.28 9.06 4.57
C ASN A 118 5.47 8.39 5.93
N VAL A 119 6.44 7.51 6.08
CA VAL A 119 6.71 6.82 7.35
C VAL A 119 7.97 7.40 7.98
N GLY A 120 7.78 8.37 8.89
CA GLY A 120 8.86 8.99 9.64
C GLY A 120 9.85 9.82 8.79
N PHE A 121 10.77 10.49 9.49
CA PHE A 121 11.87 11.24 8.89
C PHE A 121 13.19 10.77 9.46
N LYS A 122 14.24 10.67 8.64
CA LYS A 122 15.61 10.28 9.04
C LYS A 122 15.61 8.93 9.78
N ALA A 123 16.33 8.86 10.90
CA ALA A 123 16.44 7.64 11.71
C ALA A 123 15.10 7.08 12.25
N LYS A 124 14.07 7.91 12.38
CA LYS A 124 12.75 7.44 12.80
C LYS A 124 12.02 6.65 11.71
N ARG A 125 12.34 6.88 10.44
CA ARG A 125 11.72 6.19 9.30
C ARG A 125 11.90 4.68 9.40
N ASP A 126 13.11 4.23 9.64
CA ASP A 126 13.44 2.81 9.64
C ASP A 126 12.76 2.10 10.81
N VAL A 127 12.75 2.70 12.01
CA VAL A 127 12.06 2.15 13.19
C VAL A 127 10.55 2.03 12.96
N GLN A 128 9.92 3.06 12.41
CA GLN A 128 8.47 3.07 12.16
C GLN A 128 8.08 2.12 11.04
N PHE A 129 8.88 2.05 9.98
CA PHE A 129 8.68 1.11 8.88
C PHE A 129 8.82 -0.33 9.38
N SER A 130 9.90 -0.65 10.12
CA SER A 130 10.11 -1.96 10.72
C SER A 130 8.95 -2.38 11.61
N ALA A 131 8.43 -1.48 12.44
CA ALA A 131 7.29 -1.78 13.31
C ALA A 131 6.04 -2.22 12.52
N ILE A 132 5.77 -1.64 11.33
CA ILE A 132 4.68 -2.08 10.48
C ILE A 132 4.97 -3.46 9.87
N ILE A 133 6.20 -3.70 9.44
CA ILE A 133 6.63 -5.00 8.88
C ILE A 133 6.56 -6.09 9.94
N GLU A 134 7.00 -5.82 11.16
CA GLU A 134 6.90 -6.76 12.29
C GLU A 134 5.45 -7.12 12.60
N GLU A 135 4.54 -6.14 12.57
CA GLU A 135 3.11 -6.40 12.77
C GLU A 135 2.52 -7.23 11.61
N ALA A 136 2.95 -6.97 10.38
CA ALA A 136 2.55 -7.76 9.22
C ALA A 136 3.04 -9.22 9.32
N LEU A 137 4.29 -9.42 9.70
CA LEU A 137 4.87 -10.77 9.92
C LEU A 137 4.15 -11.52 11.03
N ARG A 138 3.88 -10.85 12.17
CA ARG A 138 3.17 -11.47 13.30
C ARG A 138 1.79 -12.00 12.93
N ARG A 139 1.15 -11.38 11.94
CA ARG A 139 -0.22 -11.71 11.51
C ARG A 139 -0.29 -12.40 10.14
N ASP A 140 0.86 -12.75 9.57
CA ASP A 140 0.96 -13.33 8.23
C ASP A 140 0.22 -12.51 7.16
N LYS A 141 0.42 -11.18 7.18
CA LYS A 141 -0.20 -10.26 6.23
C LYS A 141 0.82 -9.77 5.21
N PRO A 142 0.54 -9.87 3.91
CA PRO A 142 1.39 -9.29 2.89
C PRO A 142 1.40 -7.76 2.95
N VAL A 143 2.52 -7.17 2.56
CA VAL A 143 2.71 -5.72 2.53
C VAL A 143 2.90 -5.24 1.10
N ARG A 144 2.26 -4.13 0.76
CA ARG A 144 2.52 -3.39 -0.47
C ARG A 144 3.30 -2.12 -0.16
N ILE A 145 4.49 -2.00 -0.70
CA ILE A 145 5.25 -0.76 -0.71
C ILE A 145 4.74 0.10 -1.87
N GLY A 146 4.15 1.26 -1.55
CA GLY A 146 3.61 2.18 -2.54
C GLY A 146 4.38 3.48 -2.58
N VAL A 147 5.04 3.80 -3.70
CA VAL A 147 5.77 5.04 -3.92
C VAL A 147 5.04 5.90 -4.94
N ASN A 148 4.92 7.19 -4.69
CA ASN A 148 4.33 8.15 -5.63
C ASN A 148 4.98 9.55 -5.49
N TRP A 149 4.64 10.45 -6.42
CA TRP A 149 5.17 11.81 -6.47
C TRP A 149 4.88 12.64 -5.22
N GLY A 150 3.67 12.56 -4.69
CA GLY A 150 3.21 13.38 -3.57
C GLY A 150 3.86 13.03 -2.23
N SER A 151 4.58 11.92 -2.17
CA SER A 151 5.24 11.42 -0.97
C SER A 151 6.66 10.91 -1.24
N LEU A 152 7.31 11.48 -2.26
CA LEU A 152 8.69 11.16 -2.57
C LEU A 152 9.62 11.65 -1.47
N ASP A 153 10.64 10.85 -1.17
CA ASP A 153 11.70 11.21 -0.24
C ASP A 153 12.47 12.43 -0.74
N GLN A 154 12.30 13.56 -0.06
CA GLN A 154 12.91 14.82 -0.46
C GLN A 154 14.43 14.82 -0.30
N GLU A 155 14.97 14.10 0.69
CA GLU A 155 16.43 14.00 0.87
C GLU A 155 17.06 13.19 -0.26
N LEU A 156 16.42 12.09 -0.66
CA LEU A 156 16.84 11.30 -1.82
C LEU A 156 16.79 12.13 -3.11
N LEU A 157 15.68 12.85 -3.33
CA LEU A 157 15.53 13.69 -4.51
C LEU A 157 16.60 14.79 -4.56
N THR A 158 16.83 15.50 -3.45
CA THR A 158 17.84 16.57 -3.38
C THR A 158 19.23 16.02 -3.70
N ARG A 159 19.62 14.90 -3.08
CA ARG A 159 20.90 14.26 -3.35
C ARG A 159 21.08 13.91 -4.82
N LEU A 160 20.07 13.29 -5.44
CA LEU A 160 20.13 12.92 -6.86
C LEU A 160 20.17 14.16 -7.79
N MET A 161 19.51 15.25 -7.43
CA MET A 161 19.60 16.51 -8.19
C MET A 161 21.00 17.12 -8.09
N ASP A 162 21.63 17.13 -6.91
CA ASP A 162 22.99 17.65 -6.71
C ASP A 162 24.04 16.79 -7.45
N GLU A 163 23.93 15.46 -7.37
CA GLU A 163 24.75 14.53 -8.12
C GLU A 163 24.62 14.75 -9.63
N ASN A 164 23.39 14.93 -10.11
CA ASN A 164 23.12 15.21 -11.53
C ASN A 164 23.68 16.54 -11.97
N ALA A 165 23.58 17.59 -11.17
CA ALA A 165 24.13 18.91 -11.50
C ALA A 165 25.67 18.89 -11.63
N SER A 166 26.32 17.97 -10.89
CA SER A 166 27.78 17.79 -10.93
C SER A 166 28.24 16.80 -12.01
N SER A 167 27.32 16.19 -12.75
CA SER A 167 27.62 15.20 -13.78
C SER A 167 28.16 15.84 -15.06
N ALA A 168 29.08 15.18 -15.74
CA ALA A 168 29.54 15.59 -17.07
C ALA A 168 28.44 15.50 -18.15
N THR A 169 27.42 14.69 -17.93
CA THR A 169 26.25 14.50 -18.80
C THR A 169 24.96 14.60 -18.01
N PRO A 170 24.53 15.82 -17.60
CA PRO A 170 23.35 15.98 -16.79
C PRO A 170 22.09 15.47 -17.51
N LYS A 171 21.26 14.72 -16.78
CA LYS A 171 19.92 14.32 -17.21
C LYS A 171 18.94 15.49 -17.01
N ASP A 172 17.80 15.48 -17.70
CA ASP A 172 16.72 16.41 -17.38
C ASP A 172 16.11 16.13 -16.00
N ALA A 173 15.47 17.14 -15.42
CA ALA A 173 14.88 17.06 -14.07
C ALA A 173 13.86 15.93 -13.96
N ARG A 174 13.08 15.66 -15.01
CA ARG A 174 12.06 14.60 -15.02
C ARG A 174 12.71 13.21 -14.93
N ALA A 175 13.82 13.00 -15.62
CA ALA A 175 14.55 11.75 -15.55
C ALA A 175 15.13 11.50 -14.14
N VAL A 176 15.68 12.56 -13.50
CA VAL A 176 16.14 12.46 -12.10
C VAL A 176 15.01 12.15 -11.14
N MET A 177 13.86 12.79 -11.32
CA MET A 177 12.68 12.52 -10.50
C MET A 177 12.16 11.07 -10.67
N HIS A 178 12.13 10.55 -11.90
CA HIS A 178 11.78 9.14 -12.15
C HIS A 178 12.76 8.19 -11.45
N GLU A 179 14.04 8.49 -11.52
CA GLU A 179 15.07 7.72 -10.82
C GLU A 179 14.87 7.74 -9.30
N ALA A 180 14.54 8.90 -8.73
CA ALA A 180 14.25 9.04 -7.32
C ALA A 180 13.06 8.16 -6.86
N ILE A 181 11.99 8.09 -7.66
CA ILE A 181 10.84 7.20 -7.38
C ILE A 181 11.28 5.74 -7.39
N VAL A 182 12.01 5.32 -8.41
CA VAL A 182 12.49 3.93 -8.53
C VAL A 182 13.41 3.57 -7.37
N GLN A 183 14.39 4.41 -7.07
CA GLN A 183 15.31 4.19 -5.95
C GLN A 183 14.59 4.17 -4.60
N SER A 184 13.61 5.05 -4.38
CA SER A 184 12.80 5.03 -3.16
C SER A 184 12.06 3.69 -2.96
N GLY A 185 11.54 3.11 -4.05
CA GLY A 185 10.92 1.80 -4.03
C GLY A 185 11.91 0.68 -3.70
N ILE A 186 13.05 0.65 -4.38
CA ILE A 186 14.10 -0.37 -4.17
C ILE A 186 14.64 -0.32 -2.76
N LEU A 187 15.07 0.85 -2.29
CA LEU A 187 15.60 1.03 -0.93
C LEU A 187 14.60 0.65 0.16
N SER A 188 13.31 0.77 -0.10
CA SER A 188 12.26 0.36 0.84
C SER A 188 12.02 -1.14 0.83
N ALA A 189 12.27 -1.81 -0.28
CA ALA A 189 12.14 -3.27 -0.40
C ALA A 189 13.37 -4.02 0.18
N GLU A 190 14.52 -3.35 0.28
CA GLU A 190 15.76 -3.89 0.83
C GLU A 190 15.85 -3.77 2.36
N ARG A 191 14.98 -2.98 2.99
CA ARG A 191 14.86 -2.81 4.46
C ARG A 191 14.05 -3.91 5.12
#